data_3b1cefdaa0e72a801ceb37ad1f804b20
#
_entry.id   3b1cefdaa0e72a801ceb37ad1f804b20
#
_cell.length_a   1.000
_cell.length_b   1.000
_cell.length_c   1.000
_cell.angle_alpha   90.00
_cell.angle_beta   90.00
_cell.angle_gamma   90.00
#
_symmetry.space_group_name_H-M   'P 1'
#
loop_
_entity.id
_entity.type
_entity.pdbx_description
1 polymer ?
#
loop_
_entity_poly.entity_id
_entity_poly.type
_entity_poly.pdbx_seq_one_letter_code
_entity_poly.pdbx_strand_id
1 'polypeptide(L)'
;GALMLGSGSAVGGRGGLVSAIVGSGTSGAGGALRLAAGRSTASTGGAVTVSSGEGTGSSSGDLIIRSANAGSAGATGMLVFSSGTSSSGDTGALLIGSGAATGGTGGSVSVTVGSGTSGAGGSVSVLAGRSTVSTGGLVSIETGEGTASTSGKLVLRSANAGATGASGMLVLSSGTSSGGSSGTVLIGSGAATGGTGGAVTVSVGSGTSGAGGAASVLAGRSTVSTGGALVLTSGEGTVASSGSVVIRSANGGAGGASGMLVFSSGTAKTGNSGALMLGSGSAVGGRGGLVSAIVGSGTSGAGGALRLAAGRSTASTGG
;
A
#
# COMPACT_ATOMS: atom_id res chain seq x y z
N GLY A 1 35.94 -17.17 -36.03
CA GLY A 1 36.71 -17.98 -35.08
C GLY A 1 36.27 -17.77 -33.64
N ALA A 2 36.49 -18.75 -32.77
CA ALA A 2 36.23 -18.69 -31.37
C ALA A 2 37.52 -18.37 -30.59
N LEU A 3 37.46 -17.47 -29.59
CA LEU A 3 38.52 -17.29 -28.60
C LEU A 3 38.03 -17.89 -27.26
N MET A 4 38.79 -18.84 -26.71
CA MET A 4 38.50 -19.48 -25.42
C MET A 4 39.59 -19.13 -24.42
N LEU A 5 39.23 -18.55 -23.28
CA LEU A 5 40.11 -18.27 -22.16
C LEU A 5 39.62 -19.09 -20.96
N GLY A 6 40.41 -20.00 -20.47
CA GLY A 6 40.03 -20.87 -19.37
C GLY A 6 41.23 -21.22 -18.49
N SER A 7 41.00 -21.50 -17.22
CA SER A 7 41.97 -22.12 -16.32
C SER A 7 41.73 -23.62 -16.23
N GLY A 8 42.78 -24.39 -15.84
CA GLY A 8 42.66 -25.81 -15.69
C GLY A 8 41.77 -26.26 -14.53
N SER A 9 41.14 -27.43 -14.69
CA SER A 9 40.44 -28.14 -13.64
C SER A 9 41.43 -28.90 -12.71
N ALA A 10 41.05 -29.14 -11.47
CA ALA A 10 41.85 -29.95 -10.53
C ALA A 10 41.01 -31.13 -10.02
N VAL A 11 41.67 -32.30 -9.91
CA VAL A 11 41.13 -33.47 -9.22
C VAL A 11 41.65 -33.47 -7.79
N GLY A 12 40.81 -33.26 -6.80
CA GLY A 12 41.18 -33.22 -5.39
C GLY A 12 41.76 -31.92 -4.86
N GLY A 13 41.59 -30.77 -5.60
CA GLY A 13 42.07 -29.46 -5.22
C GLY A 13 41.23 -28.31 -5.81
N ARG A 14 41.71 -27.04 -5.63
CA ARG A 14 41.07 -25.87 -6.22
C ARG A 14 41.39 -25.75 -7.73
N GLY A 15 40.39 -25.46 -8.57
CA GLY A 15 40.60 -25.07 -9.94
C GLY A 15 41.38 -23.75 -10.07
N GLY A 16 41.94 -23.48 -11.25
CA GLY A 16 42.72 -22.27 -11.52
C GLY A 16 41.90 -21.00 -11.56
N LEU A 17 42.52 -19.86 -11.33
CA LEU A 17 41.94 -18.53 -11.43
C LEU A 17 42.08 -17.95 -12.86
N VAL A 18 41.04 -17.32 -13.38
CA VAL A 18 41.12 -16.38 -14.51
C VAL A 18 40.84 -14.97 -13.95
N SER A 19 41.75 -14.01 -14.18
CA SER A 19 41.63 -12.63 -13.70
C SER A 19 41.84 -11.65 -14.84
N ALA A 20 40.93 -10.68 -15.00
CA ALA A 20 41.10 -9.54 -15.90
C ALA A 20 41.10 -8.26 -15.08
N ILE A 21 42.25 -7.59 -15.00
CA ILE A 21 42.46 -6.38 -14.20
C ILE A 21 42.93 -5.27 -15.13
N VAL A 22 42.29 -4.12 -15.01
CA VAL A 22 42.65 -2.91 -15.78
C VAL A 22 43.46 -1.97 -14.89
N GLY A 23 44.45 -1.29 -15.49
CA GLY A 23 45.40 -0.45 -14.79
C GLY A 23 44.79 0.79 -14.12
N SER A 24 45.38 1.15 -12.97
CA SER A 24 45.01 2.33 -12.18
C SER A 24 45.70 3.59 -12.73
N GLY A 25 45.04 4.75 -12.66
CA GLY A 25 45.66 6.06 -12.89
C GLY A 25 45.97 6.74 -11.54
N THR A 26 47.19 7.28 -11.40
CA THR A 26 47.61 8.03 -10.20
C THR A 26 47.34 9.53 -10.29
N SER A 27 47.33 10.08 -11.48
CA SER A 27 47.05 11.52 -11.78
C SER A 27 45.96 11.70 -12.85
N GLY A 28 45.41 10.65 -13.39
CA GLY A 28 44.32 10.65 -14.38
C GLY A 28 43.30 9.57 -14.06
N ALA A 29 42.30 9.42 -14.91
CA ALA A 29 41.27 8.38 -14.78
C ALA A 29 41.89 6.98 -14.91
N GLY A 30 41.34 5.99 -14.16
CA GLY A 30 41.66 4.58 -14.36
C GLY A 30 41.16 4.07 -15.72
N GLY A 31 41.71 2.97 -16.21
CA GLY A 31 41.28 2.33 -17.43
C GLY A 31 39.87 1.71 -17.34
N ALA A 32 39.25 1.44 -18.50
CA ALA A 32 37.91 0.84 -18.60
C ALA A 32 37.99 -0.62 -19.05
N LEU A 33 37.17 -1.48 -18.46
CA LEU A 33 36.88 -2.84 -18.95
C LEU A 33 35.53 -2.82 -19.69
N ARG A 34 35.45 -3.34 -20.92
CA ARG A 34 34.24 -3.46 -21.73
C ARG A 34 34.00 -4.92 -22.13
N LEU A 35 32.83 -5.43 -21.85
CA LEU A 35 32.32 -6.72 -22.31
C LEU A 35 31.09 -6.47 -23.18
N ALA A 36 31.11 -6.86 -24.44
CA ALA A 36 30.00 -6.68 -25.36
C ALA A 36 29.89 -7.88 -26.29
N ALA A 37 28.69 -8.39 -26.45
CA ALA A 37 28.40 -9.40 -27.45
C ALA A 37 28.27 -8.80 -28.86
N GLY A 38 28.36 -9.64 -29.88
CA GLY A 38 28.34 -9.22 -31.30
C GLY A 38 26.97 -8.67 -31.71
N ARG A 39 27.01 -7.64 -32.54
CA ARG A 39 25.82 -7.11 -33.21
C ARG A 39 25.47 -7.91 -34.45
N SER A 40 24.20 -8.12 -34.72
CA SER A 40 23.68 -8.58 -36.02
C SER A 40 22.86 -7.47 -36.69
N THR A 41 22.89 -7.40 -38.01
CA THR A 41 22.07 -6.48 -38.82
C THR A 41 20.88 -7.18 -39.46
N ALA A 42 20.88 -8.52 -39.49
CA ALA A 42 19.86 -9.33 -40.18
C ALA A 42 19.22 -10.40 -39.31
N SER A 43 19.72 -10.61 -38.09
CA SER A 43 19.25 -11.65 -37.17
C SER A 43 19.44 -11.21 -35.72
N THR A 44 19.29 -12.12 -34.77
CA THR A 44 19.48 -11.85 -33.34
C THR A 44 20.93 -11.51 -33.01
N GLY A 45 21.19 -10.53 -32.16
CA GLY A 45 22.50 -10.22 -31.60
C GLY A 45 23.00 -11.34 -30.67
N GLY A 46 24.31 -11.34 -30.37
CA GLY A 46 24.93 -12.29 -29.46
C GLY A 46 24.49 -12.08 -28.01
N ALA A 47 24.53 -13.14 -27.19
CA ALA A 47 24.25 -13.10 -25.76
C ALA A 47 25.52 -12.86 -24.93
N VAL A 48 25.39 -12.20 -23.76
CA VAL A 48 26.39 -12.21 -22.68
C VAL A 48 25.82 -12.98 -21.51
N THR A 49 26.52 -14.04 -21.05
CA THR A 49 26.11 -14.85 -19.93
C THR A 49 27.18 -14.80 -18.83
N VAL A 50 26.77 -14.51 -17.60
CA VAL A 50 27.64 -14.50 -16.41
C VAL A 50 26.97 -15.35 -15.33
N SER A 51 27.65 -16.41 -14.87
CA SER A 51 27.16 -17.33 -13.83
C SER A 51 28.27 -17.70 -12.87
N SER A 52 27.93 -17.90 -11.59
CA SER A 52 28.84 -18.49 -10.62
C SER A 52 28.94 -20.02 -10.81
N GLY A 53 29.92 -20.66 -10.17
CA GLY A 53 30.11 -22.11 -10.20
C GLY A 53 29.05 -22.86 -9.39
N GLU A 54 28.58 -23.99 -9.90
CA GLU A 54 27.71 -24.92 -9.19
C GLU A 54 28.46 -25.70 -8.11
N GLY A 55 27.83 -25.92 -6.97
CA GLY A 55 28.30 -26.83 -5.92
C GLY A 55 27.40 -28.06 -5.84
N THR A 56 27.79 -29.19 -6.43
CA THR A 56 26.98 -30.41 -6.46
C THR A 56 26.83 -31.11 -5.11
N GLY A 57 27.75 -30.93 -4.20
CA GLY A 57 27.74 -31.49 -2.82
C GLY A 57 27.77 -30.43 -1.73
N SER A 58 27.75 -29.15 -2.08
CA SER A 58 27.78 -28.01 -1.15
C SER A 58 27.18 -26.75 -1.79
N SER A 59 27.46 -25.57 -1.23
CA SER A 59 26.96 -24.30 -1.75
C SER A 59 27.59 -23.93 -3.09
N SER A 60 26.83 -23.25 -3.97
CA SER A 60 27.34 -22.58 -5.16
C SER A 60 28.18 -21.35 -4.79
N GLY A 61 28.93 -20.81 -5.74
CA GLY A 61 29.66 -19.56 -5.59
C GLY A 61 28.75 -18.33 -5.62
N ASP A 62 29.28 -17.18 -5.16
CA ASP A 62 28.60 -15.88 -5.23
C ASP A 62 28.81 -15.19 -6.57
N LEU A 63 27.85 -14.37 -7.00
CA LEU A 63 27.98 -13.38 -8.06
C LEU A 63 27.80 -11.99 -7.45
N ILE A 64 28.86 -11.15 -7.47
CA ILE A 64 28.84 -9.81 -6.87
C ILE A 64 29.07 -8.76 -7.94
N ILE A 65 28.08 -7.87 -8.15
CA ILE A 65 28.15 -6.75 -9.10
C ILE A 65 27.89 -5.46 -8.31
N ARG A 66 28.89 -4.54 -8.24
CA ARG A 66 28.80 -3.29 -7.49
C ARG A 66 29.70 -2.21 -8.09
N SER A 67 29.34 -0.92 -7.94
CA SER A 67 30.29 0.17 -8.09
C SER A 67 31.26 0.21 -6.89
N ALA A 68 32.49 0.69 -7.09
CA ALA A 68 33.45 0.88 -6.02
C ALA A 68 33.04 2.06 -5.11
N ASN A 69 33.61 2.09 -3.90
CA ASN A 69 33.45 3.21 -2.99
C ASN A 69 34.12 4.47 -3.56
N ALA A 70 33.48 5.63 -3.36
CA ALA A 70 34.11 6.91 -3.64
C ALA A 70 35.09 7.30 -2.54
N GLY A 71 36.02 8.21 -2.86
CA GLY A 71 36.86 8.89 -1.88
C GLY A 71 36.05 9.92 -1.05
N SER A 72 36.76 10.62 -0.16
CA SER A 72 36.16 11.51 0.87
C SER A 72 35.31 12.66 0.32
N ALA A 73 35.46 13.06 -0.94
CA ALA A 73 34.74 14.18 -1.56
C ALA A 73 34.02 13.81 -2.86
N GLY A 74 33.94 12.53 -3.22
CA GLY A 74 33.33 12.07 -4.47
C GLY A 74 32.03 11.31 -4.27
N ALA A 75 31.22 11.20 -5.33
CA ALA A 75 30.08 10.30 -5.39
C ALA A 75 30.48 8.92 -5.93
N THR A 76 29.77 7.86 -5.52
CA THR A 76 29.93 6.52 -6.09
C THR A 76 29.36 6.43 -7.50
N GLY A 77 29.84 5.49 -8.32
CA GLY A 77 29.30 5.25 -9.66
C GLY A 77 27.87 4.71 -9.64
N MET A 78 27.17 4.88 -10.75
CA MET A 78 25.82 4.34 -10.99
C MET A 78 25.91 2.89 -11.45
N LEU A 79 24.96 2.06 -11.05
CA LEU A 79 24.73 0.70 -11.56
C LEU A 79 23.37 0.68 -12.28
N VAL A 80 23.36 0.25 -13.56
CA VAL A 80 22.17 0.20 -14.41
C VAL A 80 21.89 -1.22 -14.86
N PHE A 81 20.69 -1.71 -14.59
CA PHE A 81 20.11 -2.92 -15.18
C PHE A 81 18.91 -2.51 -16.05
N SER A 82 18.97 -2.74 -17.35
CA SER A 82 17.93 -2.32 -18.29
C SER A 82 17.85 -3.27 -19.48
N SER A 83 16.66 -3.54 -20.00
CA SER A 83 16.43 -4.35 -21.19
C SER A 83 16.63 -3.60 -22.52
N GLY A 84 17.00 -2.33 -22.50
CA GLY A 84 17.14 -1.54 -23.73
C GLY A 84 15.80 -1.02 -24.27
N THR A 85 15.85 -0.36 -25.43
CA THR A 85 14.69 0.24 -26.11
C THR A 85 14.41 -0.44 -27.43
N SER A 86 13.16 -0.48 -27.88
CA SER A 86 12.72 -0.93 -29.19
C SER A 86 11.99 0.20 -29.92
N SER A 87 12.17 0.34 -31.22
CA SER A 87 11.50 1.36 -32.04
C SER A 87 10.16 0.89 -32.60
N SER A 88 9.97 -0.41 -32.82
CA SER A 88 8.75 -0.97 -33.47
C SER A 88 8.31 -2.36 -32.96
N GLY A 89 9.05 -2.95 -32.07
CA GLY A 89 8.71 -4.24 -31.44
C GLY A 89 8.67 -4.09 -29.92
N ASP A 90 8.45 -5.20 -29.22
CA ASP A 90 8.43 -5.23 -27.76
C ASP A 90 9.85 -5.11 -27.18
N THR A 91 9.96 -4.56 -25.97
CA THR A 91 11.19 -4.61 -25.18
C THR A 91 11.27 -5.87 -24.36
N GLY A 92 12.48 -6.36 -24.08
CA GLY A 92 12.69 -7.53 -23.22
C GLY A 92 12.31 -7.28 -21.76
N ALA A 93 12.07 -8.35 -21.02
CA ALA A 93 11.81 -8.28 -19.57
C ALA A 93 13.11 -8.18 -18.78
N LEU A 94 13.05 -7.53 -17.60
CA LEU A 94 14.06 -7.61 -16.54
C LEU A 94 13.48 -8.47 -15.41
N LEU A 95 14.10 -9.62 -15.13
CA LEU A 95 13.67 -10.55 -14.07
C LEU A 95 14.68 -10.54 -12.93
N ILE A 96 14.21 -10.28 -11.72
CA ILE A 96 15.00 -10.33 -10.50
C ILE A 96 14.27 -11.21 -9.49
N GLY A 97 14.88 -12.34 -9.12
CA GLY A 97 14.25 -13.28 -8.19
C GLY A 97 15.27 -14.16 -7.47
N SER A 98 14.85 -14.74 -6.38
CA SER A 98 15.53 -15.85 -5.70
C SER A 98 14.99 -17.18 -6.22
N GLY A 99 15.83 -18.21 -6.24
CA GLY A 99 15.42 -19.56 -6.64
C GLY A 99 14.50 -20.23 -5.61
N ALA A 100 13.77 -21.26 -6.05
CA ALA A 100 12.97 -22.09 -5.16
C ALA A 100 13.84 -23.11 -4.40
N ALA A 101 13.45 -23.42 -3.16
CA ALA A 101 14.04 -24.48 -2.37
C ALA A 101 13.06 -25.64 -2.16
N THR A 102 13.48 -26.87 -2.41
CA THR A 102 12.62 -28.06 -2.28
C THR A 102 12.58 -28.60 -0.83
N GLY A 103 13.66 -28.46 -0.09
CA GLY A 103 13.78 -28.98 1.29
C GLY A 103 14.25 -27.95 2.29
N GLY A 104 14.15 -26.66 1.98
CA GLY A 104 14.63 -25.57 2.84
C GLY A 104 13.83 -24.28 2.62
N THR A 105 14.34 -23.19 3.16
CA THR A 105 13.75 -21.85 3.03
C THR A 105 14.18 -21.21 1.69
N GLY A 106 13.26 -20.62 0.95
CA GLY A 106 13.57 -19.81 -0.24
C GLY A 106 14.41 -18.58 0.12
N GLY A 107 15.25 -18.13 -0.83
CA GLY A 107 16.06 -16.93 -0.65
C GLY A 107 15.23 -15.65 -0.62
N SER A 108 15.76 -14.57 -0.07
CA SER A 108 15.13 -13.24 -0.03
C SER A 108 15.63 -12.33 -1.16
N VAL A 109 14.78 -11.45 -1.65
CA VAL A 109 15.14 -10.28 -2.46
C VAL A 109 14.97 -9.04 -1.58
N SER A 110 16.04 -8.24 -1.42
CA SER A 110 16.03 -7.02 -0.61
C SER A 110 16.43 -5.81 -1.45
N VAL A 111 15.60 -4.77 -1.44
CA VAL A 111 15.90 -3.47 -2.05
C VAL A 111 16.04 -2.43 -0.94
N THR A 112 17.25 -1.92 -0.74
CA THR A 112 17.58 -0.96 0.33
C THR A 112 18.24 0.27 -0.29
N VAL A 113 17.85 1.44 0.14
CA VAL A 113 18.41 2.72 -0.29
C VAL A 113 19.25 3.32 0.83
N GLY A 114 20.34 3.96 0.47
CA GLY A 114 21.29 4.53 1.41
C GLY A 114 20.71 5.67 2.26
N SER A 115 21.14 5.73 3.53
CA SER A 115 20.81 6.80 4.48
C SER A 115 21.71 8.01 4.27
N GLY A 116 21.19 9.22 4.48
CA GLY A 116 21.97 10.45 4.58
C GLY A 116 22.15 10.83 6.05
N THR A 117 23.37 11.15 6.47
CA THR A 117 23.66 11.64 7.82
C THR A 117 23.58 13.17 7.94
N SER A 118 23.90 13.89 6.87
CA SER A 118 23.84 15.37 6.77
C SER A 118 22.90 15.87 5.69
N GLY A 119 22.35 14.99 4.88
CA GLY A 119 21.40 15.27 3.82
C GLY A 119 20.22 14.32 3.87
N ALA A 120 19.28 14.47 2.94
CA ALA A 120 18.15 13.57 2.81
C ALA A 120 18.60 12.13 2.45
N GLY A 121 17.86 11.13 2.90
CA GLY A 121 18.01 9.75 2.43
C GLY A 121 17.60 9.61 0.96
N GLY A 122 18.06 8.55 0.31
CA GLY A 122 17.65 8.23 -1.06
C GLY A 122 16.19 7.77 -1.14
N SER A 123 15.64 7.72 -2.35
CA SER A 123 14.25 7.31 -2.63
C SER A 123 14.17 5.99 -3.39
N VAL A 124 13.09 5.23 -3.18
CA VAL A 124 12.67 4.10 -4.03
C VAL A 124 11.43 4.54 -4.80
N SER A 125 11.43 4.33 -6.12
CA SER A 125 10.26 4.59 -6.98
C SER A 125 9.93 3.34 -7.79
N VAL A 126 8.68 2.90 -7.74
CA VAL A 126 8.14 1.77 -8.50
C VAL A 126 7.00 2.27 -9.36
N LEU A 127 7.17 2.30 -10.67
CA LEU A 127 6.17 2.79 -11.63
C LEU A 127 5.95 1.75 -12.73
N ALA A 128 4.69 1.47 -13.03
CA ALA A 128 4.33 0.71 -14.23
C ALA A 128 4.40 1.60 -15.49
N GLY A 129 4.54 0.96 -16.65
CA GLY A 129 4.62 1.65 -17.93
C GLY A 129 3.34 2.41 -18.30
N ARG A 130 3.47 3.57 -18.88
CA ARG A 130 2.37 4.35 -19.44
C ARG A 130 2.06 3.90 -20.86
N SER A 131 0.79 3.80 -21.21
CA SER A 131 0.31 3.71 -22.60
C SER A 131 -0.40 5.01 -23.01
N THR A 132 -0.28 5.39 -24.27
CA THR A 132 -1.00 6.54 -24.87
C THR A 132 -2.24 6.12 -25.67
N VAL A 133 -2.36 4.83 -25.98
CA VAL A 133 -3.39 4.30 -26.90
C VAL A 133 -4.18 3.14 -26.26
N SER A 134 -3.61 2.46 -25.27
CA SER A 134 -4.19 1.29 -24.62
C SER A 134 -4.09 1.42 -23.10
N THR A 135 -4.35 0.32 -22.37
CA THR A 135 -4.23 0.29 -20.90
C THR A 135 -2.79 0.45 -20.44
N GLY A 136 -2.56 1.17 -19.37
CA GLY A 136 -1.25 1.25 -18.69
C GLY A 136 -0.86 -0.08 -18.04
N GLY A 137 0.40 -0.21 -17.65
CA GLY A 137 0.92 -1.40 -16.98
C GLY A 137 0.37 -1.56 -15.56
N LEU A 138 0.37 -2.79 -15.06
CA LEU A 138 -0.03 -3.18 -13.70
C LEU A 138 1.17 -3.13 -12.74
N VAL A 139 0.95 -2.69 -11.50
CA VAL A 139 1.81 -3.00 -10.34
C VAL A 139 1.03 -3.95 -9.43
N SER A 140 1.54 -5.16 -9.19
CA SER A 140 0.98 -6.14 -8.26
C SER A 140 1.94 -6.38 -7.10
N ILE A 141 1.44 -6.37 -5.86
CA ILE A 141 2.20 -6.66 -4.65
C ILE A 141 1.40 -7.67 -3.84
N GLU A 142 1.88 -8.91 -3.79
CA GLU A 142 1.22 -10.03 -3.13
C GLU A 142 2.19 -10.73 -2.16
N THR A 143 1.65 -11.27 -1.08
CA THR A 143 2.41 -12.11 -0.15
C THR A 143 2.30 -13.58 -0.54
N GLY A 144 3.29 -14.39 -0.12
CA GLY A 144 3.27 -15.84 -0.39
C GLY A 144 2.13 -16.56 0.33
N GLU A 145 1.52 -17.51 -0.36
CA GLU A 145 0.53 -18.42 0.19
C GLU A 145 1.16 -19.43 1.16
N GLY A 146 0.48 -19.75 2.25
CA GLY A 146 0.80 -20.85 3.14
C GLY A 146 -0.23 -21.97 2.99
N THR A 147 0.04 -22.98 2.19
CA THR A 147 -0.91 -24.08 1.89
C THR A 147 -1.26 -24.95 3.10
N ALA A 148 -0.35 -25.11 4.05
CA ALA A 148 -0.54 -25.87 5.29
C ALA A 148 -0.33 -25.01 6.55
N SER A 149 -0.20 -23.70 6.39
CA SER A 149 0.12 -22.76 7.47
C SER A 149 -0.39 -21.36 7.12
N THR A 150 0.01 -20.34 7.89
CA THR A 150 -0.36 -18.95 7.65
C THR A 150 0.37 -18.36 6.42
N SER A 151 -0.31 -17.54 5.65
CA SER A 151 0.28 -16.76 4.55
C SER A 151 1.21 -15.66 5.07
N GLY A 152 1.99 -15.06 4.17
CA GLY A 152 2.86 -13.94 4.46
C GLY A 152 2.10 -12.69 4.90
N LYS A 153 2.78 -11.74 5.54
CA LYS A 153 2.25 -10.45 5.99
C LYS A 153 2.71 -9.32 5.07
N LEU A 154 1.79 -8.47 4.60
CA LEU A 154 2.10 -7.22 3.91
C LEU A 154 2.06 -6.06 4.92
N VAL A 155 3.11 -5.23 4.96
CA VAL A 155 3.19 -4.04 5.83
C VAL A 155 3.53 -2.81 4.98
N LEU A 156 2.62 -1.83 4.96
CA LEU A 156 2.80 -0.53 4.31
C LEU A 156 2.69 0.57 5.38
N ARG A 157 3.78 1.29 5.66
CA ARG A 157 3.81 2.37 6.66
C ARG A 157 4.88 3.41 6.33
N SER A 158 4.67 4.66 6.74
CA SER A 158 5.73 5.64 6.87
C SER A 158 6.59 5.35 8.11
N ALA A 159 7.85 5.75 8.10
CA ALA A 159 8.72 5.64 9.28
C ALA A 159 8.33 6.66 10.36
N ASN A 160 8.79 6.41 11.59
CA ASN A 160 8.65 7.37 12.69
C ASN A 160 9.49 8.62 12.40
N ALA A 161 8.97 9.77 12.79
CA ALA A 161 9.74 11.02 12.82
C ALA A 161 10.66 11.06 14.03
N GLY A 162 11.68 11.91 13.97
CA GLY A 162 12.49 12.29 15.12
C GLY A 162 11.74 13.23 16.08
N ALA A 163 12.42 13.72 17.12
CA ALA A 163 11.82 14.45 18.23
C ALA A 163 11.06 15.75 17.85
N THR A 164 11.41 16.38 16.72
CA THR A 164 10.82 17.67 16.29
C THR A 164 10.11 17.61 14.93
N GLY A 165 10.11 16.46 14.27
CA GLY A 165 9.53 16.31 12.94
C GLY A 165 8.16 15.65 12.95
N ALA A 166 7.41 15.78 11.84
CA ALA A 166 6.21 14.99 11.58
C ALA A 166 6.56 13.72 10.78
N SER A 167 5.85 12.62 11.02
CA SER A 167 5.98 11.40 10.21
C SER A 167 5.46 11.63 8.78
N GLY A 168 5.91 10.82 7.84
CA GLY A 168 5.47 10.88 6.44
C GLY A 168 3.99 10.52 6.28
N MET A 169 3.38 11.00 5.22
CA MET A 169 2.02 10.67 4.82
C MET A 169 1.98 9.37 4.03
N LEU A 170 0.94 8.55 4.23
CA LEU A 170 0.58 7.41 3.39
C LEU A 170 -0.68 7.77 2.59
N VAL A 171 -0.62 7.67 1.24
CA VAL A 171 -1.75 7.93 0.35
C VAL A 171 -2.14 6.66 -0.39
N LEU A 172 -3.41 6.26 -0.28
CA LEU A 172 -4.05 5.20 -1.04
C LEU A 172 -5.20 5.83 -1.85
N SER A 173 -5.04 5.95 -3.15
CA SER A 173 -6.00 6.65 -4.02
C SER A 173 -6.03 6.02 -5.41
N SER A 174 -7.19 5.93 -6.03
CA SER A 174 -7.31 5.76 -7.47
C SER A 174 -6.99 7.07 -8.18
N GLY A 175 -6.54 7.00 -9.42
CA GLY A 175 -6.28 8.18 -10.23
C GLY A 175 -7.54 8.95 -10.59
N THR A 176 -7.38 10.16 -11.12
CA THR A 176 -8.46 10.98 -11.69
C THR A 176 -8.73 10.58 -13.14
N SER A 177 -9.95 10.77 -13.62
CA SER A 177 -10.34 10.62 -15.02
C SER A 177 -10.93 11.93 -15.55
N SER A 178 -10.57 12.33 -16.76
CA SER A 178 -11.10 13.53 -17.40
C SER A 178 -12.31 13.27 -18.29
N GLY A 179 -12.47 12.07 -18.84
CA GLY A 179 -13.52 11.74 -19.79
C GLY A 179 -14.30 10.46 -19.48
N GLY A 180 -13.92 9.73 -18.45
CA GLY A 180 -14.57 8.49 -18.04
C GLY A 180 -14.71 8.41 -16.52
N SER A 181 -15.04 7.22 -16.00
CA SER A 181 -15.12 7.00 -14.56
C SER A 181 -13.72 6.81 -13.96
N SER A 182 -13.49 7.27 -12.73
CA SER A 182 -12.30 6.94 -11.94
C SER A 182 -12.37 5.50 -11.43
N GLY A 183 -11.21 4.94 -11.10
CA GLY A 183 -11.11 3.59 -10.52
C GLY A 183 -11.66 3.52 -9.08
N THR A 184 -11.92 2.31 -8.62
CA THR A 184 -12.37 2.02 -7.26
C THR A 184 -11.17 1.77 -6.34
N VAL A 185 -11.26 2.20 -5.08
CA VAL A 185 -10.39 1.76 -3.98
C VAL A 185 -11.18 0.77 -3.13
N LEU A 186 -10.72 -0.47 -3.04
CA LEU A 186 -11.36 -1.55 -2.28
C LEU A 186 -10.48 -1.93 -1.09
N ILE A 187 -11.03 -1.86 0.13
CA ILE A 187 -10.38 -2.26 1.37
C ILE A 187 -11.27 -3.27 2.08
N GLY A 188 -10.82 -4.50 2.22
CA GLY A 188 -11.59 -5.56 2.86
C GLY A 188 -10.70 -6.63 3.49
N SER A 189 -11.30 -7.42 4.37
CA SER A 189 -10.73 -8.68 4.87
C SER A 189 -11.31 -9.84 4.07
N GLY A 190 -10.55 -10.94 3.94
CA GLY A 190 -11.01 -12.16 3.28
C GLY A 190 -12.07 -12.91 4.10
N ALA A 191 -12.89 -13.70 3.42
CA ALA A 191 -13.84 -14.61 4.06
C ALA A 191 -13.10 -15.84 4.65
N ALA A 192 -13.66 -16.40 5.73
CA ALA A 192 -13.21 -17.66 6.32
C ALA A 192 -14.30 -18.71 6.21
N THR A 193 -13.95 -19.92 5.73
CA THR A 193 -14.91 -21.04 5.58
C THR A 193 -15.07 -21.85 6.88
N GLY A 194 -14.01 -21.97 7.68
CA GLY A 194 -14.01 -22.77 8.90
C GLY A 194 -13.59 -21.99 10.15
N GLY A 195 -13.64 -20.66 10.11
CA GLY A 195 -13.21 -19.82 11.23
C GLY A 195 -13.86 -18.45 11.21
N THR A 196 -13.33 -17.52 11.98
CA THR A 196 -13.82 -16.13 12.04
C THR A 196 -13.22 -15.30 10.92
N GLY A 197 -14.01 -14.51 10.21
CA GLY A 197 -13.54 -13.54 9.22
C GLY A 197 -12.62 -12.50 9.85
N GLY A 198 -11.68 -11.97 9.07
CA GLY A 198 -10.72 -10.95 9.52
C GLY A 198 -11.42 -9.61 9.80
N ALA A 199 -10.87 -8.80 10.71
CA ALA A 199 -11.35 -7.45 11.00
C ALA A 199 -10.69 -6.39 10.11
N VAL A 200 -11.44 -5.35 9.75
CA VAL A 200 -10.91 -4.09 9.22
C VAL A 200 -11.02 -3.03 10.32
N THR A 201 -9.90 -2.46 10.75
CA THR A 201 -9.84 -1.45 11.82
C THR A 201 -9.25 -0.16 11.30
N VAL A 202 -9.97 0.95 11.46
CA VAL A 202 -9.48 2.31 11.19
C VAL A 202 -9.31 3.03 12.52
N SER A 203 -8.07 3.37 12.87
CA SER A 203 -7.74 4.05 14.13
C SER A 203 -6.93 5.32 13.85
N VAL A 204 -7.27 6.39 14.52
CA VAL A 204 -6.58 7.69 14.41
C VAL A 204 -5.73 7.92 15.65
N GLY A 205 -4.55 8.52 15.47
CA GLY A 205 -3.59 8.75 16.52
C GLY A 205 -4.07 9.72 17.61
N SER A 206 -3.70 9.43 18.85
CA SER A 206 -3.95 10.29 20.03
C SER A 206 -2.90 11.38 20.14
N GLY A 207 -3.30 12.56 20.63
CA GLY A 207 -2.39 13.63 21.06
C GLY A 207 -2.25 13.62 22.59
N THR A 208 -1.03 13.69 23.11
CA THR A 208 -0.75 13.79 24.56
C THR A 208 -0.66 15.23 25.03
N SER A 209 -0.19 16.13 24.19
CA SER A 209 -0.04 17.58 24.48
C SER A 209 -0.88 18.46 23.54
N GLY A 210 -1.50 17.88 22.53
CA GLY A 210 -2.36 18.53 21.56
C GLY A 210 -3.63 17.74 21.32
N ALA A 211 -4.48 18.25 20.43
CA ALA A 211 -5.70 17.54 20.04
C ALA A 211 -5.38 16.19 19.37
N GLY A 212 -6.25 15.21 19.53
CA GLY A 212 -6.22 13.97 18.75
C GLY A 212 -6.51 14.24 17.26
N GLY A 213 -6.09 13.34 16.39
CA GLY A 213 -6.40 13.43 14.96
C GLY A 213 -7.89 13.21 14.66
N ALA A 214 -8.36 13.68 13.51
CA ALA A 214 -9.74 13.50 13.06
C ALA A 214 -9.86 12.35 12.05
N ALA A 215 -10.97 11.60 12.11
CA ALA A 215 -11.41 10.68 11.07
C ALA A 215 -12.57 11.31 10.30
N SER A 216 -12.54 11.30 8.96
CA SER A 216 -13.59 11.84 8.11
C SER A 216 -13.95 10.86 7.01
N VAL A 217 -15.23 10.58 6.83
CA VAL A 217 -15.78 9.72 5.77
C VAL A 217 -16.80 10.55 4.98
N LEU A 218 -16.54 10.84 3.73
CA LEU A 218 -17.39 11.63 2.86
C LEU A 218 -17.73 10.85 1.58
N ALA A 219 -19.01 10.84 1.22
CA ALA A 219 -19.44 10.38 -0.10
C ALA A 219 -19.16 11.45 -1.17
N GLY A 220 -19.04 11.04 -2.43
CA GLY A 220 -18.71 11.91 -3.56
C GLY A 220 -19.81 12.94 -3.86
N ARG A 221 -19.42 14.16 -4.15
CA ARG A 221 -20.33 15.23 -4.61
C ARG A 221 -20.55 15.13 -6.12
N SER A 222 -21.78 15.32 -6.60
CA SER A 222 -22.09 15.60 -7.99
C SER A 222 -22.56 17.04 -8.17
N THR A 223 -22.24 17.66 -9.30
CA THR A 223 -22.70 19.01 -9.68
C THR A 223 -23.88 18.97 -10.65
N VAL A 224 -24.16 17.83 -11.26
CA VAL A 224 -25.16 17.69 -12.35
C VAL A 224 -26.15 16.57 -12.05
N SER A 225 -25.81 15.61 -11.21
CA SER A 225 -26.63 14.43 -10.91
C SER A 225 -26.68 14.19 -9.40
N THR A 226 -27.16 13.02 -8.98
CA THR A 226 -27.25 12.63 -7.57
C THR A 226 -25.85 12.43 -6.98
N GLY A 227 -25.60 12.91 -5.78
CA GLY A 227 -24.38 12.63 -5.00
C GLY A 227 -24.28 11.16 -4.60
N GLY A 228 -23.09 10.73 -4.21
CA GLY A 228 -22.82 9.37 -3.74
C GLY A 228 -23.52 9.08 -2.40
N ALA A 229 -23.87 7.82 -2.17
CA ALA A 229 -24.43 7.35 -0.89
C ALA A 229 -23.31 6.95 0.09
N LEU A 230 -23.56 7.14 1.39
CA LEU A 230 -22.80 6.52 2.48
C LEU A 230 -23.69 5.48 3.16
N VAL A 231 -23.29 4.21 3.15
CA VAL A 231 -24.04 3.09 3.71
C VAL A 231 -23.23 2.44 4.84
N LEU A 232 -23.84 2.30 6.02
CA LEU A 232 -23.29 1.60 7.18
C LEU A 232 -24.23 0.48 7.60
N THR A 233 -23.82 -0.78 7.47
CA THR A 233 -24.61 -1.95 7.77
C THR A 233 -23.79 -2.96 8.57
N SER A 234 -24.36 -3.55 9.61
CA SER A 234 -23.75 -4.67 10.34
C SER A 234 -23.87 -5.98 9.55
N GLY A 235 -23.08 -7.00 9.92
CA GLY A 235 -23.16 -8.33 9.31
C GLY A 235 -24.45 -9.07 9.66
N GLU A 236 -25.02 -9.77 8.67
CA GLU A 236 -26.16 -10.66 8.85
C GLU A 236 -25.75 -11.96 9.57
N GLY A 237 -26.58 -12.48 10.46
CA GLY A 237 -26.48 -13.80 11.04
C GLY A 237 -27.60 -14.68 10.50
N THR A 238 -27.28 -15.65 9.63
CA THR A 238 -28.28 -16.53 9.00
C THR A 238 -28.88 -17.58 9.96
N VAL A 239 -28.13 -17.96 10.97
CA VAL A 239 -28.53 -18.99 11.98
C VAL A 239 -28.49 -18.42 13.40
N ALA A 240 -27.83 -17.30 13.61
CA ALA A 240 -27.64 -16.64 14.89
C ALA A 240 -27.97 -15.14 14.78
N SER A 241 -27.72 -14.39 15.86
CA SER A 241 -27.95 -12.94 15.86
C SER A 241 -27.05 -12.22 14.86
N SER A 242 -27.56 -11.16 14.22
CA SER A 242 -26.79 -10.22 13.45
C SER A 242 -25.84 -9.40 14.32
N GLY A 243 -24.85 -8.74 13.69
CA GLY A 243 -23.99 -7.78 14.37
C GLY A 243 -24.73 -6.51 14.78
N SER A 244 -24.08 -5.64 15.55
CA SER A 244 -24.60 -4.33 15.98
C SER A 244 -23.87 -3.20 15.27
N VAL A 245 -24.55 -2.06 15.07
CA VAL A 245 -23.95 -0.76 14.71
C VAL A 245 -23.99 0.13 15.96
N VAL A 246 -22.84 0.62 16.43
CA VAL A 246 -22.73 1.48 17.61
C VAL A 246 -22.12 2.83 17.20
N ILE A 247 -22.87 3.91 17.43
CA ILE A 247 -22.42 5.29 17.14
C ILE A 247 -22.55 6.10 18.42
N ARG A 248 -21.43 6.60 18.97
CA ARG A 248 -21.41 7.39 20.22
C ARG A 248 -20.24 8.36 20.24
N SER A 249 -20.37 9.47 20.93
CA SER A 249 -19.24 10.29 21.36
C SER A 249 -18.52 9.64 22.55
N ALA A 250 -17.24 9.91 22.73
CA ALA A 250 -16.48 9.47 23.89
C ALA A 250 -16.85 10.31 25.14
N ASN A 251 -16.50 9.79 26.32
CA ASN A 251 -16.68 10.50 27.58
C ASN A 251 -15.79 11.75 27.63
N GLY A 252 -16.28 12.84 28.21
CA GLY A 252 -15.46 13.98 28.58
C GLY A 252 -14.51 13.64 29.73
N GLY A 253 -13.36 14.31 29.81
CA GLY A 253 -12.42 14.24 30.94
C GLY A 253 -12.90 15.04 32.14
N ALA A 254 -12.08 15.08 33.21
CA ALA A 254 -12.42 15.63 34.53
C ALA A 254 -12.87 17.12 34.55
N GLY A 255 -12.67 17.91 33.51
CA GLY A 255 -13.14 19.29 33.41
C GLY A 255 -13.79 19.62 32.08
N GLY A 256 -14.06 18.61 31.25
CA GLY A 256 -14.57 18.78 29.90
C GLY A 256 -15.95 18.15 29.68
N ALA A 257 -16.70 18.72 28.72
CA ALA A 257 -17.92 18.10 28.21
C ALA A 257 -17.63 16.94 27.25
N SER A 258 -18.54 15.97 27.13
CA SER A 258 -18.52 14.99 26.06
C SER A 258 -18.87 15.64 24.73
N GLY A 259 -18.49 14.97 23.61
CA GLY A 259 -18.81 15.44 22.28
C GLY A 259 -20.31 15.37 21.95
N MET A 260 -20.74 16.18 21.00
CA MET A 260 -22.09 16.19 20.45
C MET A 260 -22.24 15.12 19.37
N LEU A 261 -23.40 14.50 19.26
CA LEU A 261 -23.80 13.62 18.18
C LEU A 261 -24.95 14.25 17.39
N VAL A 262 -24.81 14.41 16.08
CA VAL A 262 -25.81 15.05 15.22
C VAL A 262 -26.26 14.07 14.14
N PHE A 263 -27.56 13.83 14.05
CA PHE A 263 -28.23 13.17 12.93
C PHE A 263 -29.17 14.17 12.27
N SER A 264 -28.91 14.53 11.02
CA SER A 264 -29.68 15.52 10.28
C SER A 264 -29.69 15.19 8.78
N SER A 265 -30.82 15.36 8.12
CA SER A 265 -30.87 15.48 6.67
C SER A 265 -30.37 16.86 6.25
N GLY A 266 -29.82 16.96 5.04
CA GLY A 266 -29.38 18.25 4.49
C GLY A 266 -30.53 19.21 4.18
N THR A 267 -30.20 20.46 3.90
CA THR A 267 -31.15 21.47 3.40
C THR A 267 -31.30 21.37 1.89
N ALA A 268 -32.50 21.60 1.38
CA ALA A 268 -32.77 21.73 -0.05
C ALA A 268 -33.02 23.22 -0.41
N LYS A 269 -32.44 23.68 -1.53
CA LYS A 269 -32.60 25.07 -1.98
C LYS A 269 -33.92 25.30 -2.70
N THR A 270 -34.36 24.35 -3.54
CA THR A 270 -35.56 24.46 -4.42
C THR A 270 -36.41 23.20 -4.41
N GLY A 271 -36.07 22.15 -3.71
CA GLY A 271 -36.81 20.89 -3.59
C GLY A 271 -37.13 20.56 -2.15
N ASN A 272 -37.66 19.38 -1.91
CA ASN A 272 -37.92 18.89 -0.55
C ASN A 272 -36.61 18.44 0.14
N SER A 273 -36.47 18.70 1.43
CA SER A 273 -35.40 18.09 2.24
C SER A 273 -35.66 16.59 2.42
N GLY A 274 -34.57 15.84 2.63
CA GLY A 274 -34.67 14.42 2.93
C GLY A 274 -35.29 14.14 4.30
N ALA A 275 -35.86 12.96 4.49
CA ALA A 275 -36.39 12.52 5.77
C ALA A 275 -35.28 11.96 6.67
N LEU A 276 -35.43 12.08 7.99
CA LEU A 276 -34.72 11.32 9.00
C LEU A 276 -35.69 10.26 9.55
N MET A 277 -35.38 8.97 9.35
CA MET A 277 -36.22 7.85 9.79
C MET A 277 -35.50 7.07 10.89
N LEU A 278 -36.13 6.91 12.04
CA LEU A 278 -35.66 6.14 13.19
C LEU A 278 -36.74 5.10 13.51
N GLY A 279 -36.38 3.82 13.46
CA GLY A 279 -37.31 2.74 13.73
C GLY A 279 -36.62 1.46 14.13
N SER A 280 -37.32 0.57 14.82
CA SER A 280 -36.94 -0.80 15.03
C SER A 280 -37.53 -1.70 13.94
N GLY A 281 -36.86 -2.84 13.66
CA GLY A 281 -37.36 -3.84 12.72
C GLY A 281 -38.57 -4.63 13.25
N SER A 282 -39.32 -5.24 12.32
CA SER A 282 -40.39 -6.17 12.64
C SER A 282 -39.84 -7.57 13.01
N ALA A 283 -40.55 -8.32 13.79
CA ALA A 283 -40.25 -9.70 14.10
C ALA A 283 -41.39 -10.62 13.66
N VAL A 284 -41.04 -11.76 13.04
CA VAL A 284 -42.00 -12.85 12.74
C VAL A 284 -41.80 -13.94 13.78
N GLY A 285 -42.77 -14.17 14.62
CA GLY A 285 -42.72 -15.18 15.72
C GLY A 285 -42.01 -14.72 17.00
N GLY A 286 -41.66 -13.45 17.13
CA GLY A 286 -41.00 -12.86 18.31
C GLY A 286 -41.49 -11.45 18.63
N ARG A 287 -40.84 -10.76 19.57
CA ARG A 287 -41.12 -9.35 19.89
C ARG A 287 -40.42 -8.39 18.95
N GLY A 288 -41.09 -7.36 18.50
CA GLY A 288 -40.48 -6.21 17.85
C GLY A 288 -39.49 -5.49 18.76
N GLY A 289 -38.49 -4.79 18.14
CA GLY A 289 -37.48 -4.05 18.89
C GLY A 289 -38.04 -2.77 19.55
N LEU A 290 -37.40 -2.29 20.61
CA LEU A 290 -37.69 -1.04 21.28
C LEU A 290 -36.99 0.14 20.59
N VAL A 291 -37.69 1.27 20.45
CA VAL A 291 -37.07 2.58 20.22
C VAL A 291 -37.16 3.38 21.53
N SER A 292 -36.03 3.81 22.07
CA SER A 292 -35.95 4.51 23.37
C SER A 292 -35.17 5.82 23.23
N ALA A 293 -35.70 6.92 23.73
CA ALA A 293 -34.99 8.20 23.88
C ALA A 293 -34.90 8.54 25.35
N ILE A 294 -33.67 8.56 25.89
CA ILE A 294 -33.38 8.81 27.31
C ILE A 294 -32.47 10.04 27.43
N VAL A 295 -32.82 10.94 28.29
CA VAL A 295 -32.03 12.14 28.57
C VAL A 295 -31.25 11.96 29.88
N GLY A 296 -29.97 12.35 29.88
CA GLY A 296 -29.08 12.17 31.04
C GLY A 296 -29.46 13.04 32.24
N SER A 297 -29.21 12.50 33.43
CA SER A 297 -29.41 13.17 34.73
C SER A 297 -28.20 14.02 35.10
N GLY A 298 -28.40 15.16 35.77
CA GLY A 298 -27.39 15.93 36.44
C GLY A 298 -27.39 15.64 37.95
N THR A 299 -26.22 15.49 38.57
CA THR A 299 -26.07 15.25 40.02
C THR A 299 -25.83 16.58 40.79
N SER A 300 -25.21 17.58 40.14
CA SER A 300 -24.95 18.92 40.75
C SER A 300 -25.44 20.07 39.86
N GLY A 301 -26.13 19.76 38.74
CA GLY A 301 -26.77 20.72 37.87
C GLY A 301 -28.10 20.20 37.36
N ALA A 302 -28.79 20.97 36.53
CA ALA A 302 -30.06 20.54 35.95
C ALA A 302 -29.85 19.32 35.02
N GLY A 303 -30.85 18.40 34.98
CA GLY A 303 -30.90 17.34 33.98
C GLY A 303 -31.05 17.91 32.57
N GLY A 304 -30.73 17.10 31.55
CA GLY A 304 -30.90 17.50 30.16
C GLY A 304 -32.40 17.62 29.77
N ALA A 305 -32.67 18.25 28.63
CA ALA A 305 -34.02 18.41 28.11
C ALA A 305 -34.24 17.57 26.83
N LEU A 306 -35.41 16.96 26.69
CA LEU A 306 -35.91 16.41 25.42
C LEU A 306 -36.79 17.45 24.75
N ARG A 307 -36.48 17.81 23.48
CA ARG A 307 -37.22 18.79 22.71
C ARG A 307 -37.72 18.17 21.40
N LEU A 308 -39.02 18.18 21.18
CA LEU A 308 -39.69 17.73 19.96
C LEU A 308 -40.46 18.93 19.39
N ALA A 309 -40.21 19.31 18.15
CA ALA A 309 -40.87 20.41 17.49
C ALA A 309 -41.23 20.05 16.04
N ALA A 310 -42.45 20.33 15.63
CA ALA A 310 -42.87 20.20 14.27
C ALA A 310 -42.41 21.39 13.41
N GLY A 311 -42.33 21.18 12.09
CA GLY A 311 -41.91 22.19 11.14
C GLY A 311 -42.97 23.30 10.97
N ARG A 312 -42.52 24.54 10.83
CA ARG A 312 -43.37 25.71 10.52
C ARG A 312 -43.45 25.89 9.01
N SER A 313 -44.64 26.17 8.49
CA SER A 313 -44.87 26.67 7.12
C SER A 313 -45.22 28.16 7.18
N THR A 314 -44.79 28.93 6.20
CA THR A 314 -45.19 30.35 5.97
C THR A 314 -46.22 30.50 4.88
N ALA A 315 -46.47 29.44 4.09
CA ALA A 315 -47.35 29.47 2.91
C ALA A 315 -48.39 28.34 2.88
N SER A 316 -48.34 27.39 3.79
CA SER A 316 -49.26 26.24 3.87
C SER A 316 -49.40 25.78 5.32
N THR A 317 -50.03 24.62 5.56
CA THR A 317 -50.17 24.04 6.89
C THR A 317 -48.78 23.64 7.45
N GLY A 318 -48.53 23.98 8.70
CA GLY A 318 -47.37 23.45 9.45
C GLY A 318 -47.49 21.97 9.73
N GLY A 319 -46.39 21.32 10.15
CA GLY A 319 -46.40 19.93 10.55
C GLY A 319 -46.90 19.70 11.98
#